data_c93d4d110a81890f0d1c2e8dc17b76d6
#
_entry.id   c93d4d110a81890f0d1c2e8dc17b76d6
#
_cell.length_a   1.000
_cell.length_b   1.000
_cell.length_c   1.000
_cell.angle_alpha   90.00
_cell.angle_beta   90.00
_cell.angle_gamma   90.00
#
_symmetry.space_group_name_H-M   'P 1'
#
loop_
_entity.id
_entity.type
_entity.pdbx_description
1 polymer ?
#
loop_
_entity_poly.entity_id
_entity_poly.type
_entity_poly.pdbx_seq_one_letter_code
_entity_poly.pdbx_strand_id
1 'polypeptide(L)'
;MSRKLESIPEKTRWEMATKGLTGAYIAISNALQRAAGKEKFEEFNGNFWHEAGKGAKEFAKSIGLPTDTPENIEAATHLLAQVSMGPELQIEVVESTKDRCVGRTTQCPWHKRWQEQGVGFDTCGVGHQRWGDGAVEAINPGFTFKLTKNMVRGDAYCEWVIERKK
;
A
#
# COMPACT_ATOMS: atom_id res chain seq x y z
N MET A 1 -5.54 -21.16 -32.58
CA MET A 1 -5.35 -19.92 -31.77
C MET A 1 -4.04 -20.00 -31.02
N SER A 2 -3.18 -19.00 -31.13
CA SER A 2 -1.92 -18.93 -30.35
C SER A 2 -2.24 -18.78 -28.87
N ARG A 3 -1.69 -19.68 -28.01
CA ARG A 3 -1.79 -19.61 -26.54
C ARG A 3 -0.59 -18.86 -25.97
N LYS A 4 -0.24 -17.70 -26.53
CA LYS A 4 0.91 -16.92 -26.11
C LYS A 4 0.48 -15.83 -25.12
N LEU A 5 1.29 -15.59 -24.09
CA LEU A 5 1.06 -14.56 -23.07
C LEU A 5 0.89 -13.16 -23.70
N GLU A 6 1.64 -12.89 -24.76
CA GLU A 6 1.61 -11.63 -25.51
C GLU A 6 0.26 -11.34 -26.20
N SER A 7 -0.60 -12.37 -26.36
CA SER A 7 -1.96 -12.16 -26.90
C SER A 7 -2.91 -11.49 -25.90
N ILE A 8 -2.52 -11.38 -24.61
CA ILE A 8 -3.28 -10.69 -23.59
C ILE A 8 -2.70 -9.27 -23.44
N PRO A 9 -3.51 -8.19 -23.53
CA PRO A 9 -3.04 -6.82 -23.36
C PRO A 9 -2.31 -6.63 -22.04
N GLU A 10 -1.24 -5.83 -22.00
CA GLU A 10 -0.39 -5.62 -20.83
C GLU A 10 -1.18 -5.15 -19.59
N LYS A 11 -2.09 -4.19 -19.79
CA LYS A 11 -2.97 -3.71 -18.72
C LYS A 11 -3.80 -4.85 -18.13
N THR A 12 -4.36 -5.72 -18.98
CA THR A 12 -5.15 -6.87 -18.53
C THR A 12 -4.29 -7.87 -17.75
N ARG A 13 -3.06 -8.14 -18.21
CA ARG A 13 -2.11 -9.00 -17.48
C ARG A 13 -1.80 -8.45 -16.11
N TRP A 14 -1.56 -7.13 -16.01
CA TRP A 14 -1.29 -6.44 -14.76
C TRP A 14 -2.50 -6.49 -13.81
N GLU A 15 -3.71 -6.20 -14.29
CA GLU A 15 -4.95 -6.33 -13.52
C GLU A 15 -5.16 -7.75 -12.98
N MET A 16 -4.95 -8.76 -13.81
CA MET A 16 -5.09 -10.16 -13.40
C MET A 16 -4.06 -10.58 -12.36
N ALA A 17 -2.79 -10.19 -12.54
CA ALA A 17 -1.71 -10.51 -11.60
C ALA A 17 -1.96 -9.87 -10.24
N THR A 18 -2.30 -8.57 -10.19
CA THR A 18 -2.57 -7.87 -8.95
C THR A 18 -3.85 -8.33 -8.27
N LYS A 19 -4.88 -8.72 -9.04
CA LYS A 19 -6.10 -9.34 -8.50
C LYS A 19 -5.81 -10.69 -7.88
N GLY A 20 -5.00 -11.53 -8.53
CA GLY A 20 -4.56 -12.81 -8.00
C GLY A 20 -3.78 -12.67 -6.69
N LEU A 21 -2.81 -11.73 -6.65
CA LEU A 21 -2.03 -11.45 -5.45
C LEU A 21 -2.92 -10.99 -4.29
N THR A 22 -3.83 -10.05 -4.52
CA THR A 22 -4.76 -9.58 -3.49
C THR A 22 -5.64 -10.71 -2.97
N GLY A 23 -6.18 -11.54 -3.87
CA GLY A 23 -7.03 -12.69 -3.49
C GLY A 23 -6.27 -13.69 -2.62
N ALA A 24 -5.04 -14.03 -2.99
CA ALA A 24 -4.18 -14.92 -2.19
C ALA A 24 -3.89 -14.34 -0.81
N TYR A 25 -3.53 -13.05 -0.74
CA TYR A 25 -3.29 -12.38 0.54
C TYR A 25 -4.54 -12.38 1.44
N ILE A 26 -5.72 -12.09 0.91
CA ILE A 26 -6.98 -12.12 1.66
C ILE A 26 -7.26 -13.54 2.19
N ALA A 27 -7.10 -14.56 1.35
CA ALA A 27 -7.34 -15.94 1.74
C ALA A 27 -6.40 -16.41 2.87
N ILE A 28 -5.10 -16.11 2.75
CA ILE A 28 -4.09 -16.42 3.77
C ILE A 28 -4.38 -15.64 5.07
N SER A 29 -4.70 -14.35 4.97
CA SER A 29 -5.03 -13.51 6.13
C SER A 29 -6.23 -14.05 6.90
N ASN A 30 -7.28 -14.46 6.20
CA ASN A 30 -8.45 -15.09 6.79
C ASN A 30 -8.12 -16.42 7.49
N ALA A 31 -7.28 -17.24 6.89
CA ALA A 31 -6.86 -18.52 7.47
C ALA A 31 -6.01 -18.31 8.73
N LEU A 32 -5.05 -17.38 8.69
CA LEU A 32 -4.20 -17.05 9.83
C LEU A 32 -5.00 -16.46 10.99
N GLN A 33 -5.93 -15.53 10.70
CA GLN A 33 -6.77 -14.96 11.75
C GLN A 33 -7.65 -16.00 12.44
N ARG A 34 -8.23 -16.95 11.68
CA ARG A 34 -8.98 -18.06 12.27
C ARG A 34 -8.12 -18.98 13.12
N ALA A 35 -6.87 -19.23 12.71
CA ALA A 35 -5.97 -20.14 13.39
C ALA A 35 -5.32 -19.53 14.65
N ALA A 36 -4.90 -18.27 14.59
CA ALA A 36 -4.11 -17.61 15.63
C ALA A 36 -4.92 -16.62 16.50
N GLY A 37 -6.12 -16.25 16.10
CA GLY A 37 -6.91 -15.18 16.69
C GLY A 37 -6.51 -13.79 16.21
N LYS A 38 -7.39 -12.82 16.47
CA LYS A 38 -7.28 -11.45 15.95
C LYS A 38 -5.98 -10.75 16.38
N GLU A 39 -5.68 -10.78 17.68
CA GLU A 39 -4.54 -10.05 18.27
C GLU A 39 -3.20 -10.52 17.68
N LYS A 40 -2.94 -11.81 17.67
CA LYS A 40 -1.71 -12.38 17.10
C LYS A 40 -1.62 -12.15 15.59
N PHE A 41 -2.76 -12.19 14.92
CA PHE A 41 -2.79 -11.89 13.50
C PHE A 41 -2.44 -10.42 13.21
N GLU A 42 -2.95 -9.46 13.99
CA GLU A 42 -2.64 -8.03 13.83
C GLU A 42 -1.15 -7.75 14.09
N GLU A 43 -0.55 -8.38 15.10
CA GLU A 43 0.89 -8.31 15.36
C GLU A 43 1.71 -8.85 14.17
N PHE A 44 1.40 -10.07 13.74
CA PHE A 44 2.06 -10.68 12.59
C PHE A 44 1.92 -9.84 11.32
N ASN A 45 0.70 -9.41 11.03
CA ASN A 45 0.37 -8.60 9.86
C ASN A 45 1.11 -7.25 9.89
N GLY A 46 1.15 -6.59 11.04
CA GLY A 46 1.89 -5.34 11.23
C GLY A 46 3.39 -5.50 10.98
N ASN A 47 4.00 -6.55 11.51
CA ASN A 47 5.41 -6.83 11.32
C ASN A 47 5.72 -7.18 9.85
N PHE A 48 4.89 -8.01 9.22
CA PHE A 48 5.02 -8.34 7.80
C PHE A 48 4.99 -7.09 6.91
N TRP A 49 4.01 -6.22 7.11
CA TRP A 49 3.89 -5.02 6.30
C TRP A 49 4.99 -3.99 6.57
N HIS A 50 5.46 -3.88 7.80
CA HIS A 50 6.60 -3.03 8.10
C HIS A 50 7.86 -3.48 7.36
N GLU A 51 8.17 -4.78 7.38
CA GLU A 51 9.32 -5.32 6.64
C GLU A 51 9.13 -5.19 5.11
N ALA A 52 7.92 -5.45 4.60
CA ALA A 52 7.61 -5.28 3.19
C ALA A 52 7.77 -3.82 2.73
N GLY A 53 7.42 -2.86 3.57
CA GLY A 53 7.58 -1.42 3.30
C GLY A 53 9.03 -1.02 3.03
N LYS A 54 10.01 -1.65 3.69
CA LYS A 54 11.43 -1.34 3.50
C LYS A 54 11.92 -1.54 2.07
N GLY A 55 11.25 -2.38 1.29
CA GLY A 55 11.52 -2.56 -0.14
C GLY A 55 11.35 -1.29 -0.98
N ALA A 56 10.62 -0.29 -0.48
CA ALA A 56 10.40 0.98 -1.18
C ALA A 56 11.71 1.74 -1.46
N LYS A 57 12.71 1.61 -0.58
CA LYS A 57 14.04 2.21 -0.79
C LYS A 57 14.75 1.66 -2.02
N GLU A 58 14.80 0.34 -2.15
CA GLU A 58 15.46 -0.29 -3.31
C GLU A 58 14.67 -0.05 -4.60
N PHE A 59 13.35 -0.02 -4.51
CA PHE A 59 12.50 0.38 -5.64
C PHE A 59 12.82 1.81 -6.10
N ALA A 60 12.79 2.81 -5.22
CA ALA A 60 13.10 4.20 -5.55
C ALA A 60 14.49 4.32 -6.20
N LYS A 61 15.50 3.64 -5.64
CA LYS A 61 16.86 3.59 -6.17
C LYS A 61 16.91 2.97 -7.58
N SER A 62 16.18 1.88 -7.80
CA SER A 62 16.20 1.15 -9.08
C SER A 62 15.66 1.95 -10.26
N ILE A 63 14.79 2.92 -10.01
CA ILE A 63 14.19 3.81 -11.04
C ILE A 63 14.71 5.26 -10.94
N GLY A 64 15.71 5.52 -10.09
CA GLY A 64 16.38 6.82 -10.00
C GLY A 64 15.54 7.94 -9.38
N LEU A 65 14.58 7.64 -8.50
CA LEU A 65 13.77 8.65 -7.83
C LEU A 65 14.56 9.34 -6.72
N PRO A 66 14.46 10.69 -6.61
CA PRO A 66 14.97 11.41 -5.44
C PRO A 66 14.16 11.06 -4.18
N THR A 67 14.76 11.21 -3.00
CA THR A 67 14.19 10.80 -1.71
C THR A 67 14.45 11.80 -0.58
N ASP A 68 14.75 13.05 -0.91
CA ASP A 68 15.20 14.10 -0.01
C ASP A 68 14.07 14.98 0.53
N THR A 69 12.90 14.95 -0.10
CA THR A 69 11.71 15.69 0.32
C THR A 69 10.53 14.77 0.61
N PRO A 70 9.53 15.21 1.41
CA PRO A 70 8.34 14.40 1.67
C PRO A 70 7.54 14.11 0.39
N GLU A 71 7.53 15.01 -0.58
CA GLU A 71 6.89 14.80 -1.88
C GLU A 71 7.60 13.72 -2.71
N ASN A 72 8.94 13.70 -2.71
CA ASN A 72 9.73 12.67 -3.39
C ASN A 72 9.53 11.29 -2.75
N ILE A 73 9.43 11.23 -1.42
CA ILE A 73 9.13 9.99 -0.68
C ILE A 73 7.72 9.51 -1.03
N GLU A 74 6.75 10.44 -1.08
CA GLU A 74 5.37 10.14 -1.49
C GLU A 74 5.33 9.57 -2.90
N ALA A 75 5.99 10.21 -3.87
CA ALA A 75 6.05 9.73 -5.24
C ALA A 75 6.63 8.31 -5.36
N ALA A 76 7.68 8.00 -4.60
CA ALA A 76 8.27 6.66 -4.58
C ALA A 76 7.30 5.61 -4.00
N THR A 77 6.66 5.91 -2.88
CA THR A 77 5.69 5.01 -2.23
C THR A 77 4.41 4.85 -3.07
N HIS A 78 3.93 5.93 -3.68
CA HIS A 78 2.80 5.93 -4.61
C HIS A 78 3.05 5.01 -5.82
N LEU A 79 4.16 5.20 -6.52
CA LEU A 79 4.50 4.38 -7.69
C LEU A 79 4.64 2.90 -7.34
N LEU A 80 5.30 2.57 -6.22
CA LEU A 80 5.39 1.19 -5.75
C LEU A 80 4.02 0.61 -5.42
N ALA A 81 3.16 1.38 -4.73
CA ALA A 81 1.80 0.96 -4.44
C ALA A 81 1.00 0.73 -5.72
N GLN A 82 1.09 1.60 -6.71
CA GLN A 82 0.40 1.46 -7.98
C GLN A 82 0.84 0.19 -8.74
N VAL A 83 2.14 -0.07 -8.81
CA VAL A 83 2.67 -1.30 -9.44
C VAL A 83 2.15 -2.55 -8.74
N SER A 84 2.07 -2.54 -7.40
CA SER A 84 1.70 -3.71 -6.59
C SER A 84 0.19 -3.93 -6.48
N MET A 85 -0.62 -2.87 -6.55
CA MET A 85 -2.06 -2.94 -6.30
C MET A 85 -2.90 -2.94 -7.58
N GLY A 86 -2.36 -2.43 -8.68
CA GLY A 86 -3.00 -2.46 -9.99
C GLY A 86 -3.34 -1.08 -10.55
N PRO A 87 -3.72 -1.05 -11.84
CA PRO A 87 -3.97 0.19 -12.57
C PRO A 87 -5.22 0.96 -12.10
N GLU A 88 -6.08 0.33 -11.30
CA GLU A 88 -7.29 0.97 -10.76
C GLU A 88 -7.01 1.85 -9.53
N LEU A 89 -5.80 1.76 -8.95
CA LEU A 89 -5.41 2.59 -7.82
C LEU A 89 -5.35 4.07 -8.23
N GLN A 90 -6.06 4.92 -7.49
CA GLN A 90 -6.01 6.37 -7.68
C GLN A 90 -5.53 7.03 -6.39
N ILE A 91 -4.44 7.75 -6.53
CA ILE A 91 -3.81 8.53 -5.46
C ILE A 91 -3.67 9.97 -5.95
N GLU A 92 -3.88 10.93 -5.05
CA GLU A 92 -3.66 12.35 -5.27
C GLU A 92 -2.83 12.95 -4.13
N VAL A 93 -1.99 13.92 -4.44
CA VAL A 93 -1.31 14.76 -3.46
C VAL A 93 -2.17 16.00 -3.23
N VAL A 94 -2.59 16.24 -2.00
CA VAL A 94 -3.48 17.35 -1.62
C VAL A 94 -2.77 18.47 -0.88
N GLU A 95 -1.58 18.21 -0.37
CA GLU A 95 -0.70 19.19 0.24
C GLU A 95 0.75 18.79 -0.04
N SER A 96 1.58 19.74 -0.47
CA SER A 96 3.02 19.55 -0.61
C SER A 96 3.77 20.80 -0.18
N THR A 97 4.65 20.64 0.81
CA THR A 97 5.59 21.65 1.30
C THR A 97 6.97 21.00 1.47
N LYS A 98 7.99 21.80 1.78
CA LYS A 98 9.35 21.28 2.03
C LYS A 98 9.46 20.30 3.21
N ASP A 99 8.52 20.35 4.15
CA ASP A 99 8.56 19.58 5.39
C ASP A 99 7.36 18.63 5.57
N ARG A 100 6.35 18.72 4.69
CA ARG A 100 5.11 17.94 4.80
C ARG A 100 4.49 17.66 3.44
N CYS A 101 4.04 16.43 3.23
CA CYS A 101 3.23 16.00 2.09
C CYS A 101 2.01 15.22 2.60
N VAL A 102 0.85 15.46 2.01
CA VAL A 102 -0.40 14.73 2.30
C VAL A 102 -0.88 14.04 1.04
N GLY A 103 -0.95 12.73 1.09
CA GLY A 103 -1.48 11.90 0.01
C GLY A 103 -2.85 11.33 0.37
N ARG A 104 -3.68 11.10 -0.65
CA ARG A 104 -4.98 10.44 -0.53
C ARG A 104 -5.16 9.35 -1.56
N THR A 105 -5.69 8.21 -1.13
CA THR A 105 -6.23 7.20 -2.04
C THR A 105 -7.73 7.39 -2.14
N THR A 106 -8.22 7.72 -3.32
CA THR A 106 -9.65 7.92 -3.60
C THR A 106 -10.30 6.68 -4.21
N GLN A 107 -9.53 5.84 -4.90
CA GLN A 107 -9.96 4.52 -5.37
C GLN A 107 -8.90 3.48 -5.01
N CYS A 108 -9.29 2.47 -4.24
CA CYS A 108 -8.41 1.40 -3.79
C CYS A 108 -8.91 0.04 -4.30
N PRO A 109 -8.18 -0.64 -5.21
CA PRO A 109 -8.59 -1.96 -5.70
C PRO A 109 -8.60 -3.03 -4.60
N TRP A 110 -7.75 -2.89 -3.57
CA TRP A 110 -7.75 -3.80 -2.42
C TRP A 110 -9.02 -3.64 -1.58
N HIS A 111 -9.42 -2.41 -1.25
CA HIS A 111 -10.66 -2.14 -0.52
C HIS A 111 -11.88 -2.70 -1.25
N LYS A 112 -11.96 -2.48 -2.57
CA LYS A 112 -13.02 -3.03 -3.42
C LYS A 112 -13.05 -4.57 -3.35
N ARG A 113 -11.90 -5.22 -3.52
CA ARG A 113 -11.79 -6.69 -3.49
C ARG A 113 -12.15 -7.28 -2.13
N TRP A 114 -11.83 -6.59 -1.03
CA TRP A 114 -12.26 -7.02 0.30
C TRP A 114 -13.77 -6.93 0.49
N GLN A 115 -14.39 -5.85 0.02
CA GLN A 115 -15.85 -5.73 0.04
C GLN A 115 -16.52 -6.85 -0.77
N GLU A 116 -16.03 -7.13 -1.96
CA GLU A 116 -16.53 -8.22 -2.83
C GLU A 116 -16.43 -9.61 -2.16
N GLN A 117 -15.45 -9.81 -1.30
CA GLN A 117 -15.25 -11.08 -0.58
C GLN A 117 -15.94 -11.14 0.78
N GLY A 118 -16.63 -10.10 1.19
CA GLY A 118 -17.35 -10.06 2.47
C GLY A 118 -16.43 -10.14 3.69
N VAL A 119 -15.17 -9.71 3.57
CA VAL A 119 -14.18 -9.78 4.64
C VAL A 119 -14.36 -8.60 5.58
N GLY A 120 -14.78 -8.88 6.81
CA GLY A 120 -15.22 -7.87 7.77
C GLY A 120 -14.18 -7.46 8.83
N PHE A 121 -12.86 -7.41 8.51
CA PHE A 121 -11.88 -7.01 9.51
C PHE A 121 -10.86 -5.99 9.01
N ASP A 122 -10.43 -5.10 9.91
CA ASP A 122 -9.52 -3.99 9.63
C ASP A 122 -8.04 -4.44 9.57
N THR A 123 -7.73 -5.38 8.68
CA THR A 123 -6.33 -5.73 8.44
C THR A 123 -5.60 -4.68 7.63
N CYS A 124 -6.32 -3.95 6.76
CA CYS A 124 -5.75 -2.91 5.94
C CYS A 124 -5.27 -1.71 6.76
N GLY A 125 -6.00 -1.32 7.82
CA GLY A 125 -5.59 -0.18 8.63
C GLY A 125 -4.25 -0.39 9.30
N VAL A 126 -4.06 -1.53 9.95
CA VAL A 126 -2.78 -1.90 10.55
C VAL A 126 -1.69 -2.06 9.48
N GLY A 127 -1.99 -2.81 8.41
CA GLY A 127 -1.04 -3.05 7.33
C GLY A 127 -0.60 -1.77 6.63
N HIS A 128 -1.52 -0.86 6.31
CA HIS A 128 -1.22 0.40 5.63
C HIS A 128 -0.31 1.31 6.49
N GLN A 129 -0.66 1.49 7.79
CA GLN A 129 0.19 2.25 8.71
C GLN A 129 1.60 1.65 8.78
N ARG A 130 1.70 0.36 9.03
CA ARG A 130 2.98 -0.31 9.22
C ARG A 130 3.83 -0.38 7.95
N TRP A 131 3.20 -0.56 6.79
CA TRP A 131 3.88 -0.47 5.51
C TRP A 131 4.45 0.93 5.27
N GLY A 132 3.66 1.98 5.53
CA GLY A 132 4.11 3.36 5.41
C GLY A 132 5.25 3.70 6.36
N ASP A 133 5.18 3.22 7.63
CA ASP A 133 6.28 3.37 8.60
C ASP A 133 7.58 2.77 8.06
N GLY A 134 7.55 1.50 7.62
CA GLY A 134 8.71 0.80 7.09
C GLY A 134 9.26 1.44 5.81
N ALA A 135 8.38 1.89 4.91
CA ALA A 135 8.77 2.53 3.67
C ALA A 135 9.47 3.87 3.90
N VAL A 136 8.83 4.76 4.68
CA VAL A 136 9.38 6.10 4.95
C VAL A 136 10.67 6.02 5.76
N GLU A 137 10.71 5.17 6.79
CA GLU A 137 11.92 4.96 7.59
C GLU A 137 13.10 4.45 6.75
N ALA A 138 12.87 3.50 5.85
CA ALA A 138 13.91 2.95 4.99
C ALA A 138 14.38 3.94 3.92
N ILE A 139 13.46 4.69 3.30
CA ILE A 139 13.77 5.70 2.28
C ILE A 139 14.54 6.85 2.91
N ASN A 140 13.99 7.49 3.94
CA ASN A 140 14.61 8.63 4.60
C ASN A 140 14.16 8.71 6.08
N PRO A 141 15.02 8.31 7.04
CA PRO A 141 14.69 8.28 8.46
C PRO A 141 14.45 9.66 9.10
N GLY A 142 14.70 10.75 8.38
CA GLY A 142 14.37 12.12 8.80
C GLY A 142 12.89 12.47 8.72
N PHE A 143 12.04 11.56 8.20
CA PHE A 143 10.60 11.77 8.07
C PHE A 143 9.82 10.68 8.82
N THR A 144 8.52 10.95 9.03
CA THR A 144 7.55 10.02 9.61
C THR A 144 6.39 9.82 8.66
N PHE A 145 5.72 8.67 8.78
CA PHE A 145 4.44 8.38 8.12
C PHE A 145 3.32 8.33 9.15
N LYS A 146 2.14 8.83 8.81
CA LYS A 146 0.95 8.71 9.65
C LYS A 146 -0.29 8.55 8.79
N LEU A 147 -0.98 7.43 8.91
CA LEU A 147 -2.30 7.22 8.33
C LEU A 147 -3.35 7.98 9.17
N THR A 148 -4.03 8.95 8.57
CA THR A 148 -5.00 9.83 9.25
C THR A 148 -6.44 9.42 8.99
N LYS A 149 -6.73 8.81 7.82
CA LYS A 149 -8.04 8.27 7.46
C LYS A 149 -7.91 6.92 6.75
N ASN A 150 -8.93 6.07 6.88
CA ASN A 150 -8.92 4.74 6.28
C ASN A 150 -10.32 4.29 5.84
N MET A 151 -10.48 3.97 4.55
CA MET A 151 -11.73 3.50 3.96
C MET A 151 -12.30 2.27 4.68
N VAL A 152 -11.45 1.36 5.17
CA VAL A 152 -11.89 0.15 5.87
C VAL A 152 -12.52 0.48 7.23
N ARG A 153 -12.23 1.65 7.80
CA ARG A 153 -12.82 2.18 9.03
C ARG A 153 -14.04 3.07 8.77
N GLY A 154 -14.47 3.20 7.51
CA GLY A 154 -15.66 3.96 7.13
C GLY A 154 -15.38 5.37 6.61
N ASP A 155 -14.10 5.77 6.47
CA ASP A 155 -13.76 7.05 5.84
C ASP A 155 -14.02 6.99 4.32
N ALA A 156 -14.30 8.14 3.70
CA ALA A 156 -14.55 8.25 2.26
C ALA A 156 -13.29 7.95 1.42
N TYR A 157 -12.10 8.10 1.98
CA TYR A 157 -10.79 7.87 1.37
C TYR A 157 -9.77 7.49 2.43
N CYS A 158 -8.64 6.88 2.01
CA CYS A 158 -7.48 6.80 2.88
C CYS A 158 -6.66 8.07 2.75
N GLU A 159 -6.12 8.58 3.86
CA GLU A 159 -5.26 9.78 3.86
C GLU A 159 -4.06 9.51 4.76
N TRP A 160 -2.90 9.94 4.31
CA TRP A 160 -1.66 9.86 5.07
C TRP A 160 -0.86 11.14 4.98
N VAL A 161 -0.02 11.32 5.97
CA VAL A 161 0.91 12.44 6.09
C VAL A 161 2.32 11.89 6.15
N ILE A 162 3.21 12.43 5.32
CA ILE A 162 4.66 12.27 5.43
C ILE A 162 5.20 13.62 5.89
N GLU A 163 5.85 13.66 7.07
CA GLU A 163 6.35 14.91 7.61
C GLU A 163 7.73 14.76 8.26
N ARG A 164 8.49 15.85 8.26
CA ARG A 164 9.83 15.90 8.88
C ARG A 164 9.72 15.66 10.38
N LYS A 165 10.60 14.82 10.91
CA LYS A 165 10.78 14.66 12.36
C LYS A 165 11.22 15.99 12.98
N LYS A 166 10.65 16.32 14.14
CA LYS A 166 11.05 17.49 14.97
C LYS A 166 12.31 17.19 15.75
#